data_7703e008d578a60a9cc80b80816b20ef
#
_entry.id   7703e008d578a60a9cc80b80816b20ef
#
_cell.length_a   1.000
_cell.length_b   1.000
_cell.length_c   1.000
_cell.angle_alpha   90.00
_cell.angle_beta   90.00
_cell.angle_gamma   90.00
#
_symmetry.space_group_name_H-M   'P 1'
#
loop_
_entity.id
_entity.type
_entity.pdbx_description
1 polymer ?
#
loop_
_entity_poly.entity_id
_entity_poly.type
_entity_poly.pdbx_seq_one_letter_code
_entity_poly.pdbx_strand_id
1 'polypeptide(L)'
;SELAEIFEISGISKSPAVFDIEKLRWMNAEYMKKLSSEEFFEKAEPWLKKAISNPAIDLRKVAALVQSRCEILSDLPERVDFIDKLPEYETELYIHKKSKTNLENSLETLEVLLPILQAQEDWSNEALYEKLVAVAAERGVKNSVILWPLRVAVSGKASTPGGATELCAL
;
A
#
# COMPACT_ATOMS: atom_id res chain seq x y z
N SER A 1 25.22 16.13 21.56
CA SER A 1 23.99 15.41 21.19
C SER A 1 23.43 14.75 22.45
N GLU A 2 22.13 14.64 22.55
CA GLU A 2 21.40 14.01 23.66
C GLU A 2 22.00 12.64 24.05
N LEU A 3 22.39 11.84 23.06
CA LEU A 3 23.02 10.54 23.26
C LEU A 3 24.34 10.65 24.03
N ALA A 4 25.14 11.70 23.77
CA ALA A 4 26.41 11.92 24.47
C ALA A 4 26.23 12.36 25.94
N GLU A 5 25.10 13.00 26.26
CA GLU A 5 24.75 13.46 27.61
C GLU A 5 24.26 12.33 28.51
N ILE A 6 23.60 11.31 27.93
CA ILE A 6 23.07 10.15 28.66
C ILE A 6 23.99 8.93 28.62
N PHE A 7 25.11 8.99 27.89
CA PHE A 7 26.04 7.89 27.75
C PHE A 7 26.85 7.67 29.04
N GLU A 8 26.72 6.48 29.62
CA GLU A 8 27.51 6.04 30.77
C GLU A 8 28.25 4.73 30.48
N ILE A 9 29.51 4.65 30.86
CA ILE A 9 30.34 3.46 30.67
C ILE A 9 29.75 2.24 31.43
N SER A 10 29.09 2.49 32.56
CA SER A 10 28.42 1.47 33.37
C SER A 10 27.26 0.80 32.63
N GLY A 11 26.68 1.48 31.65
CA GLY A 11 25.61 0.96 30.79
C GLY A 11 26.07 0.03 29.66
N ILE A 12 27.40 -0.12 29.46
CA ILE A 12 27.91 -0.99 28.40
C ILE A 12 27.73 -2.46 28.81
N SER A 13 26.97 -3.20 28.04
CA SER A 13 26.79 -4.65 28.20
C SER A 13 28.11 -5.37 27.90
N LYS A 14 28.46 -6.37 28.73
CA LYS A 14 29.61 -7.28 28.48
C LYS A 14 29.26 -8.35 27.42
N SER A 15 28.01 -8.48 27.03
CA SER A 15 27.59 -9.39 25.99
C SER A 15 27.95 -8.85 24.59
N PRO A 16 28.41 -9.70 23.66
CA PRO A 16 28.65 -9.27 22.30
C PRO A 16 27.36 -8.68 21.70
N ALA A 17 27.46 -7.49 21.10
CA ALA A 17 26.35 -6.88 20.39
C ALA A 17 26.16 -7.59 19.06
N VAL A 18 24.97 -8.10 18.82
CA VAL A 18 24.55 -8.63 17.52
C VAL A 18 23.86 -7.51 16.77
N PHE A 19 24.35 -7.20 15.57
CA PHE A 19 23.70 -6.25 14.67
C PHE A 19 22.50 -6.91 14.04
N ASP A 20 21.30 -6.47 14.44
CA ASP A 20 20.02 -6.98 13.96
C ASP A 20 19.39 -5.96 13.01
N ILE A 21 19.48 -6.23 11.71
CA ILE A 21 18.95 -5.35 10.65
C ILE A 21 17.41 -5.29 10.69
N GLU A 22 16.74 -6.39 11.04
CA GLU A 22 15.28 -6.44 11.11
C GLU A 22 14.78 -5.55 12.25
N LYS A 23 15.48 -5.58 13.39
CA LYS A 23 15.17 -4.68 14.51
C LYS A 23 15.35 -3.22 14.14
N LEU A 24 16.41 -2.90 13.39
CA LEU A 24 16.66 -1.53 12.92
C LEU A 24 15.56 -1.09 11.92
N ARG A 25 15.16 -1.94 11.01
CA ARG A 25 14.06 -1.67 10.08
C ARG A 25 12.77 -1.40 10.84
N TRP A 26 12.44 -2.26 11.81
CA TRP A 26 11.28 -2.06 12.66
C TRP A 26 11.33 -0.73 13.43
N MET A 27 12.48 -0.41 14.06
CA MET A 27 12.65 0.86 14.77
C MET A 27 12.48 2.05 13.82
N ASN A 28 13.06 1.99 12.64
CA ASN A 28 12.92 3.05 11.63
C ASN A 28 11.46 3.22 11.19
N ALA A 29 10.72 2.12 10.98
CA ALA A 29 9.29 2.18 10.69
C ALA A 29 8.50 2.92 11.77
N GLU A 30 8.82 2.69 13.06
CA GLU A 30 8.17 3.40 14.17
C GLU A 30 8.49 4.91 14.18
N TYR A 31 9.70 5.31 13.76
CA TYR A 31 10.02 6.72 13.58
C TYR A 31 9.28 7.32 12.38
N MET A 32 9.17 6.60 11.24
CA MET A 32 8.42 7.06 10.06
C MET A 32 6.94 7.31 10.37
N LYS A 33 6.33 6.45 11.19
CA LYS A 33 4.93 6.60 11.62
C LYS A 33 4.69 7.83 12.52
N LYS A 34 5.72 8.30 13.25
CA LYS A 34 5.63 9.45 14.14
C LYS A 34 5.77 10.79 13.43
N LEU A 35 6.27 10.79 12.20
CA LEU A 35 6.35 12.01 11.40
C LEU A 35 4.95 12.51 11.08
N SER A 36 4.77 13.82 11.07
CA SER A 36 3.59 14.43 10.45
C SER A 36 3.52 14.08 8.96
N SER A 37 2.35 14.17 8.37
CA SER A 37 2.18 13.90 6.92
C SER A 37 3.08 14.79 6.06
N GLU A 38 3.29 16.05 6.47
CA GLU A 38 4.16 16.98 5.75
C GLU A 38 5.64 16.58 5.87
N GLU A 39 6.12 16.32 7.09
CA GLU A 39 7.52 15.89 7.32
C GLU A 39 7.84 14.58 6.60
N PHE A 40 6.87 13.64 6.58
CA PHE A 40 7.05 12.41 5.85
C PHE A 40 7.07 12.67 4.34
N PHE A 41 6.16 13.48 3.82
CA PHE A 41 6.11 13.83 2.41
C PHE A 41 7.42 14.46 1.92
N GLU A 42 7.96 15.46 2.62
CA GLU A 42 9.24 16.09 2.28
C GLU A 42 10.38 15.08 2.12
N LYS A 43 10.41 14.04 2.98
CA LYS A 43 11.42 12.98 2.94
C LYS A 43 11.14 11.94 1.84
N ALA A 44 9.89 11.65 1.58
CA ALA A 44 9.44 10.62 0.63
C ALA A 44 9.42 11.12 -0.82
N GLU A 45 9.12 12.40 -1.05
CA GLU A 45 8.94 12.98 -2.38
C GLU A 45 10.09 12.67 -3.36
N PRO A 46 11.37 12.83 -3.00
CA PRO A 46 12.48 12.50 -3.91
C PRO A 46 12.51 11.03 -4.35
N TRP A 47 11.98 10.14 -3.50
CA TRP A 47 11.91 8.71 -3.78
C TRP A 47 10.68 8.37 -4.63
N LEU A 48 9.53 8.96 -4.33
CA LEU A 48 8.30 8.79 -5.10
C LEU A 48 8.48 9.28 -6.54
N LYS A 49 9.14 10.41 -6.74
CA LYS A 49 9.47 10.95 -8.08
C LYS A 49 10.39 10.06 -8.94
N LYS A 50 11.05 9.07 -8.34
CA LYS A 50 11.82 8.08 -9.11
C LYS A 50 10.94 7.05 -9.81
N ALA A 51 9.76 6.77 -9.27
CA ALA A 51 8.83 5.78 -9.79
C ALA A 51 7.62 6.41 -10.49
N ILE A 52 7.22 7.62 -10.07
CA ILE A 52 6.01 8.28 -10.55
C ILE A 52 6.40 9.55 -11.26
N SER A 53 6.20 9.57 -12.58
CA SER A 53 6.47 10.70 -13.46
C SER A 53 5.20 11.41 -13.94
N ASN A 54 4.04 10.77 -13.81
CA ASN A 54 2.75 11.30 -14.21
C ASN A 54 2.33 12.48 -13.31
N PRO A 55 2.24 13.72 -13.85
CA PRO A 55 1.89 14.90 -13.06
C PRO A 55 0.43 14.93 -12.58
N ALA A 56 -0.42 14.06 -13.10
CA ALA A 56 -1.81 13.94 -12.65
C ALA A 56 -1.93 13.20 -11.30
N ILE A 57 -0.91 12.47 -10.90
CA ILE A 57 -0.89 11.74 -9.63
C ILE A 57 -0.49 12.67 -8.48
N ASP A 58 -1.33 12.78 -7.47
CA ASP A 58 -1.03 13.53 -6.25
C ASP A 58 -0.07 12.73 -5.35
N LEU A 59 1.23 13.10 -5.39
CA LEU A 59 2.26 12.46 -4.60
C LEU A 59 2.03 12.57 -3.09
N ARG A 60 1.25 13.54 -2.61
CA ARG A 60 0.87 13.66 -1.19
C ARG A 60 -0.08 12.54 -0.78
N LYS A 61 -1.05 12.22 -1.64
CA LYS A 61 -1.94 11.06 -1.42
C LYS A 61 -1.15 9.76 -1.41
N VAL A 62 -0.21 9.59 -2.35
CA VAL A 62 0.66 8.42 -2.40
C VAL A 62 1.52 8.33 -1.13
N ALA A 63 2.11 9.43 -0.67
CA ALA A 63 2.91 9.47 0.56
C ALA A 63 2.07 9.07 1.78
N ALA A 64 0.86 9.60 1.92
CA ALA A 64 -0.06 9.24 3.01
C ALA A 64 -0.39 7.74 3.01
N LEU A 65 -0.60 7.17 1.81
CA LEU A 65 -0.89 5.75 1.66
C LEU A 65 0.26 4.85 2.11
N VAL A 66 1.51 5.23 1.80
CA VAL A 66 2.68 4.39 2.09
C VAL A 66 3.26 4.59 3.50
N GLN A 67 3.00 5.73 4.16
CA GLN A 67 3.65 6.13 5.41
C GLN A 67 3.56 5.06 6.50
N SER A 68 2.37 4.52 6.75
CA SER A 68 2.14 3.54 7.83
C SER A 68 2.90 2.23 7.66
N ARG A 69 3.35 1.94 6.44
CA ARG A 69 4.05 0.70 6.04
C ARG A 69 5.47 0.98 5.54
N CYS A 70 5.96 2.22 5.67
CA CYS A 70 7.29 2.59 5.24
C CYS A 70 8.31 2.22 6.32
N GLU A 71 9.18 1.26 6.00
CA GLU A 71 10.32 0.90 6.83
C GLU A 71 11.57 1.70 6.43
N ILE A 72 11.81 1.82 5.13
CA ILE A 72 12.95 2.51 4.54
C ILE A 72 12.47 3.30 3.32
N LEU A 73 12.87 4.56 3.23
CA LEU A 73 12.47 5.43 2.12
C LEU A 73 12.97 4.94 0.75
N SER A 74 14.14 4.30 0.70
CA SER A 74 14.70 3.77 -0.56
C SER A 74 13.88 2.64 -1.18
N ASP A 75 12.99 2.00 -0.40
CA ASP A 75 12.14 0.92 -0.88
C ASP A 75 10.84 1.45 -1.52
N LEU A 76 10.55 2.76 -1.37
CA LEU A 76 9.32 3.37 -1.89
C LEU A 76 9.16 3.24 -3.42
N PRO A 77 10.20 3.46 -4.25
CA PRO A 77 10.04 3.33 -5.69
C PRO A 77 9.49 1.97 -6.14
N GLU A 78 9.98 0.87 -5.58
CA GLU A 78 9.52 -0.48 -5.91
C GLU A 78 8.10 -0.78 -5.38
N ARG A 79 7.70 -0.08 -4.31
CA ARG A 79 6.37 -0.25 -3.72
C ARG A 79 5.27 0.47 -4.49
N VAL A 80 5.62 1.49 -5.28
CA VAL A 80 4.66 2.35 -5.99
C VAL A 80 4.87 2.38 -7.51
N ASP A 81 5.76 1.55 -8.06
CA ASP A 81 6.10 1.46 -9.48
C ASP A 81 4.90 1.21 -10.40
N PHE A 82 3.88 0.51 -9.90
CA PHE A 82 2.65 0.19 -10.62
C PHE A 82 1.71 1.40 -10.80
N ILE A 83 1.89 2.48 -10.04
CA ILE A 83 0.98 3.65 -10.07
C ILE A 83 1.11 4.41 -11.39
N ASP A 84 2.33 4.54 -11.89
CA ASP A 84 2.61 5.25 -13.16
C ASP A 84 2.30 4.37 -14.38
N LYS A 85 2.60 3.09 -14.25
CA LYS A 85 2.41 2.10 -15.31
C LYS A 85 2.11 0.73 -14.72
N LEU A 86 0.96 0.16 -15.10
CA LEU A 86 0.64 -1.21 -14.71
C LEU A 86 1.73 -2.17 -15.22
N PRO A 87 2.36 -2.98 -14.33
CA PRO A 87 3.36 -3.96 -14.74
C PRO A 87 2.71 -5.09 -15.53
N GLU A 88 3.51 -5.84 -16.30
CA GLU A 88 3.09 -7.15 -16.78
C GLU A 88 3.00 -8.12 -15.59
N TYR A 89 1.92 -8.89 -15.52
CA TYR A 89 1.68 -9.83 -14.42
C TYR A 89 0.93 -11.06 -14.89
N GLU A 90 1.12 -12.15 -14.16
CA GLU A 90 0.47 -13.42 -14.45
C GLU A 90 -0.96 -13.47 -13.93
N THR A 91 -1.86 -14.09 -14.69
CA THR A 91 -3.28 -14.20 -14.33
C THR A 91 -3.52 -15.05 -13.09
N GLU A 92 -2.56 -15.87 -12.69
CA GLU A 92 -2.54 -16.66 -11.46
C GLU A 92 -2.67 -15.80 -10.20
N LEU A 93 -2.30 -14.51 -10.25
CA LEU A 93 -2.49 -13.56 -9.13
C LEU A 93 -3.95 -13.40 -8.72
N TYR A 94 -4.89 -13.66 -9.64
CA TYR A 94 -6.32 -13.64 -9.32
C TYR A 94 -6.75 -14.83 -8.44
N ILE A 95 -5.93 -15.90 -8.36
CA ILE A 95 -6.22 -17.07 -7.55
C ILE A 95 -5.71 -16.86 -6.13
N HIS A 96 -6.61 -16.66 -5.15
CA HIS A 96 -6.22 -16.42 -3.78
C HIS A 96 -7.10 -17.19 -2.78
N LYS A 97 -6.52 -18.20 -2.11
CA LYS A 97 -7.26 -19.11 -1.20
C LYS A 97 -7.97 -18.39 -0.07
N LYS A 98 -7.32 -17.42 0.59
CA LYS A 98 -7.92 -16.68 1.72
C LYS A 98 -9.09 -15.81 1.26
N SER A 99 -9.02 -15.24 0.07
CA SER A 99 -10.09 -14.44 -0.54
C SER A 99 -11.16 -15.31 -1.19
N LYS A 100 -10.91 -16.61 -1.38
CA LYS A 100 -11.78 -17.55 -2.10
C LYS A 100 -11.99 -17.17 -3.55
N THR A 101 -10.95 -16.63 -4.20
CA THR A 101 -10.98 -16.24 -5.60
C THR A 101 -10.27 -17.28 -6.47
N ASN A 102 -10.76 -17.41 -7.69
CA ASN A 102 -10.20 -18.16 -8.80
C ASN A 102 -10.35 -17.32 -10.08
N LEU A 103 -9.88 -17.81 -11.23
CA LEU A 103 -9.94 -17.06 -12.49
C LEU A 103 -11.38 -16.73 -12.90
N GLU A 104 -12.29 -17.71 -12.79
CA GLU A 104 -13.70 -17.59 -13.21
C GLU A 104 -14.43 -16.52 -12.39
N ASN A 105 -14.48 -16.65 -11.05
CA ASN A 105 -15.18 -15.69 -10.20
C ASN A 105 -14.50 -14.31 -10.15
N SER A 106 -13.20 -14.24 -10.43
CA SER A 106 -12.49 -12.98 -10.56
C SER A 106 -12.88 -12.24 -11.84
N LEU A 107 -12.99 -12.97 -12.97
CA LEU A 107 -13.47 -12.41 -14.23
C LEU A 107 -14.90 -11.88 -14.09
N GLU A 108 -15.82 -12.71 -13.59
CA GLU A 108 -17.21 -12.29 -13.32
C GLU A 108 -17.28 -11.05 -12.42
N THR A 109 -16.43 -10.99 -11.40
CA THR A 109 -16.36 -9.85 -10.49
C THR A 109 -15.94 -8.59 -11.24
N LEU A 110 -14.88 -8.66 -12.05
CA LEU A 110 -14.40 -7.50 -12.81
C LEU A 110 -15.41 -7.03 -13.86
N GLU A 111 -16.12 -7.95 -14.53
CA GLU A 111 -17.20 -7.62 -15.46
C GLU A 111 -18.34 -6.86 -14.78
N VAL A 112 -18.70 -7.26 -13.55
CA VAL A 112 -19.72 -6.55 -12.75
C VAL A 112 -19.21 -5.19 -12.27
N LEU A 113 -17.95 -5.11 -11.85
CA LEU A 113 -17.39 -3.87 -11.31
C LEU A 113 -17.13 -2.81 -12.37
N LEU A 114 -16.82 -3.20 -13.60
CA LEU A 114 -16.47 -2.26 -14.67
C LEU A 114 -17.54 -1.18 -14.89
N PRO A 115 -18.83 -1.50 -15.15
CA PRO A 115 -19.85 -0.47 -15.33
C PRO A 115 -20.11 0.34 -14.05
N ILE A 116 -19.97 -0.27 -12.87
CA ILE A 116 -20.15 0.43 -11.59
C ILE A 116 -19.08 1.50 -11.40
N LEU A 117 -17.82 1.16 -11.71
CA LEU A 117 -16.70 2.08 -11.59
C LEU A 117 -16.73 3.16 -12.70
N GLN A 118 -17.19 2.82 -13.91
CA GLN A 118 -17.39 3.80 -14.99
C GLN A 118 -18.45 4.85 -14.66
N ALA A 119 -19.46 4.49 -13.87
CA ALA A 119 -20.50 5.39 -13.40
C ALA A 119 -20.17 6.08 -12.07
N GLN A 120 -18.98 5.86 -11.51
CA GLN A 120 -18.57 6.41 -10.22
C GLN A 120 -18.16 7.87 -10.37
N GLU A 121 -18.81 8.74 -9.57
CA GLU A 121 -18.51 10.19 -9.53
C GLU A 121 -17.58 10.51 -8.35
N ASP A 122 -17.89 9.99 -7.16
CA ASP A 122 -17.07 10.16 -5.95
C ASP A 122 -16.04 9.04 -5.80
N TRP A 123 -14.79 9.36 -6.08
CA TRP A 123 -13.65 8.45 -6.00
C TRP A 123 -12.95 8.46 -4.63
N SER A 124 -13.60 9.00 -3.59
CA SER A 124 -13.08 8.85 -2.22
C SER A 124 -13.02 7.36 -1.82
N ASN A 125 -12.03 7.03 -1.00
CA ASN A 125 -11.87 5.66 -0.50
C ASN A 125 -13.14 5.16 0.23
N GLU A 126 -13.78 6.04 1.00
CA GLU A 126 -14.98 5.76 1.77
C GLU A 126 -16.15 5.40 0.85
N ALA A 127 -16.43 6.24 -0.15
CA ALA A 127 -17.54 6.03 -1.09
C ALA A 127 -17.33 4.76 -1.93
N LEU A 128 -16.09 4.54 -2.40
CA LEU A 128 -15.74 3.32 -3.13
C LEU A 128 -15.90 2.07 -2.26
N TYR A 129 -15.41 2.12 -1.03
CA TYR A 129 -15.48 0.97 -0.12
C TYR A 129 -16.92 0.60 0.20
N GLU A 130 -17.77 1.58 0.57
CA GLU A 130 -19.19 1.36 0.84
C GLU A 130 -19.90 0.74 -0.36
N LYS A 131 -19.65 1.26 -1.56
CA LYS A 131 -20.25 0.75 -2.81
C LYS A 131 -19.84 -0.68 -3.09
N LEU A 132 -18.55 -1.01 -2.97
CA LEU A 132 -18.05 -2.35 -3.25
C LEU A 132 -18.47 -3.38 -2.19
N VAL A 133 -18.63 -2.96 -0.94
CA VAL A 133 -19.20 -3.80 0.13
C VAL A 133 -20.68 -4.09 -0.14
N ALA A 134 -21.45 -3.10 -0.63
CA ALA A 134 -22.84 -3.30 -1.04
C ALA A 134 -22.94 -4.34 -2.17
N VAL A 135 -22.08 -4.24 -3.19
CA VAL A 135 -22.02 -5.24 -4.29
C VAL A 135 -21.70 -6.64 -3.74
N ALA A 136 -20.79 -6.76 -2.78
CA ALA A 136 -20.49 -8.04 -2.15
C ALA A 136 -21.71 -8.63 -1.42
N ALA A 137 -22.45 -7.79 -0.69
CA ALA A 137 -23.65 -8.17 0.03
C ALA A 137 -24.77 -8.62 -0.92
N GLU A 138 -25.03 -7.87 -1.99
CA GLU A 138 -26.02 -8.21 -3.02
C GLU A 138 -25.72 -9.54 -3.71
N ARG A 139 -24.42 -9.82 -3.94
CA ARG A 139 -23.97 -11.10 -4.52
C ARG A 139 -23.87 -12.25 -3.50
N GLY A 140 -24.07 -11.98 -2.23
CA GLY A 140 -23.96 -12.98 -1.15
C GLY A 140 -22.53 -13.53 -0.98
N VAL A 141 -21.50 -12.73 -1.33
CA VAL A 141 -20.09 -13.12 -1.24
C VAL A 141 -19.34 -12.30 -0.20
N LYS A 142 -18.14 -12.75 0.19
CA LYS A 142 -17.28 -11.97 1.08
C LYS A 142 -16.69 -10.76 0.34
N ASN A 143 -16.46 -9.66 1.06
CA ASN A 143 -15.83 -8.45 0.51
C ASN A 143 -14.50 -8.77 -0.20
N SER A 144 -13.75 -9.75 0.31
CA SER A 144 -12.48 -10.17 -0.28
C SER A 144 -12.62 -10.77 -1.69
N VAL A 145 -13.79 -11.33 -2.05
CA VAL A 145 -14.06 -11.85 -3.40
C VAL A 145 -14.19 -10.70 -4.40
N ILE A 146 -14.64 -9.54 -3.95
CA ILE A 146 -14.76 -8.32 -4.77
C ILE A 146 -13.44 -7.54 -4.77
N LEU A 147 -12.86 -7.32 -3.60
CA LEU A 147 -11.70 -6.42 -3.44
C LEU A 147 -10.38 -7.03 -3.93
N TRP A 148 -10.22 -8.37 -3.92
CA TRP A 148 -8.99 -9.00 -4.38
C TRP A 148 -8.79 -8.87 -5.89
N PRO A 149 -9.77 -9.25 -6.76
CA PRO A 149 -9.62 -9.06 -8.19
C PRO A 149 -9.41 -7.60 -8.58
N LEU A 150 -10.12 -6.66 -7.93
CA LEU A 150 -9.92 -5.24 -8.18
C LEU A 150 -8.49 -4.80 -7.85
N ARG A 151 -7.94 -5.23 -6.69
CA ARG A 151 -6.54 -4.93 -6.33
C ARG A 151 -5.56 -5.40 -7.40
N VAL A 152 -5.71 -6.64 -7.85
CA VAL A 152 -4.83 -7.22 -8.89
C VAL A 152 -4.98 -6.44 -10.19
N ALA A 153 -6.20 -6.12 -10.60
CA ALA A 153 -6.47 -5.39 -11.84
C ALA A 153 -5.83 -3.99 -11.88
N VAL A 154 -5.84 -3.26 -10.74
CA VAL A 154 -5.32 -1.89 -10.69
C VAL A 154 -3.83 -1.80 -10.35
N SER A 155 -3.21 -2.90 -9.90
CA SER A 155 -1.81 -2.89 -9.45
C SER A 155 -0.90 -3.92 -10.11
N GLY A 156 -1.45 -5.01 -10.62
CA GLY A 156 -0.66 -6.17 -11.07
C GLY A 156 0.10 -6.86 -9.93
N LYS A 157 -0.27 -6.62 -8.66
CA LYS A 157 0.48 -7.10 -7.49
C LYS A 157 -0.43 -7.78 -6.46
N ALA A 158 0.09 -8.85 -5.84
CA ALA A 158 -0.57 -9.51 -4.72
C ALA A 158 -0.51 -8.67 -3.42
N SER A 159 0.55 -7.88 -3.26
CA SER A 159 0.76 -7.01 -2.09
C SER A 159 0.97 -5.57 -2.52
N THR A 160 0.20 -4.68 -1.95
CA THR A 160 0.20 -3.24 -2.24
C THR A 160 0.26 -2.43 -0.96
N PRO A 161 0.72 -1.17 -1.01
CA PRO A 161 0.75 -0.29 0.16
C PRO A 161 -0.63 0.05 0.69
N GLY A 162 -1.69 -0.08 -0.12
CA GLY A 162 -3.07 0.16 0.26
C GLY A 162 -4.02 -0.94 -0.14
N GLY A 163 -5.28 -0.85 0.26
CA GLY A 163 -6.38 -1.67 -0.23
C GLY A 163 -6.79 -1.28 -1.67
N ALA A 164 -7.64 -2.11 -2.30
CA ALA A 164 -8.10 -1.85 -3.67
C ALA A 164 -8.76 -0.46 -3.82
N THR A 165 -9.61 -0.08 -2.89
CA THR A 165 -10.32 1.21 -2.91
C THR A 165 -9.40 2.39 -2.65
N GLU A 166 -8.41 2.24 -1.75
CA GLU A 166 -7.39 3.27 -1.51
C GLU A 166 -6.52 3.51 -2.76
N LEU A 167 -6.23 2.46 -3.54
CA LEU A 167 -5.50 2.60 -4.80
C LEU A 167 -6.33 3.29 -5.87
N CYS A 168 -7.63 3.01 -5.95
CA CYS A 168 -8.53 3.67 -6.89
C CYS A 168 -8.78 5.15 -6.56
N ALA A 169 -8.53 5.57 -5.32
CA ALA A 169 -8.71 6.94 -4.84
C ALA A 169 -7.49 7.86 -5.06
N LEU A 170 -6.36 7.33 -5.58
CA LEU A 170 -5.16 8.10 -5.89
C LEU A 170 -5.35 8.98 -7.10
#